data_1eb1b9754125db77922ee5e9e075ac1a
#
_entry.id   1eb1b9754125db77922ee5e9e075ac1a
#
_cell.length_a   1.000
_cell.length_b   1.000
_cell.length_c   1.000
_cell.angle_alpha   90.00
_cell.angle_beta   90.00
_cell.angle_gamma   90.00
#
_symmetry.space_group_name_H-M   'P 1'
#
loop_
_entity.id
_entity.type
_entity.pdbx_description
1 polymer ?
#
loop_
_entity_poly.entity_id
_entity_poly.type
_entity_poly.pdbx_seq_one_letter_code
_entity_poly.pdbx_strand_id
1 'polypeptide(L)'
;MKLSVWIALILLAGVPQGLFAVEDHLNEQQRLGRRLFEQSCGVCHTRPTLVSGMYGPELSRVNLGGREDIMREFIANGTARMPGFKYTYNADQIAAIAAYLKTLPPGTQDIPIARTPMKAPTPAQ
;
A
#
# COMPACT_ATOMS: atom_id res chain seq x y z
N MET A 1 -23.20 23.37 -51.14
CA MET A 1 -23.35 23.64 -49.69
C MET A 1 -23.98 22.48 -48.87
N LYS A 2 -23.81 21.22 -49.26
CA LYS A 2 -24.36 20.07 -48.51
C LYS A 2 -23.30 19.07 -47.99
N LEU A 3 -22.05 19.23 -48.41
CA LEU A 3 -20.95 18.35 -48.04
C LEU A 3 -20.27 18.75 -46.73
N SER A 4 -20.27 20.05 -46.40
CA SER A 4 -19.60 20.57 -45.19
C SER A 4 -20.31 20.26 -43.88
N VAL A 5 -21.63 19.97 -43.92
CA VAL A 5 -22.42 19.67 -42.72
C VAL A 5 -22.17 18.24 -42.24
N TRP A 6 -21.87 17.32 -43.16
CA TRP A 6 -21.61 15.92 -42.78
C TRP A 6 -20.24 15.68 -42.14
N ILE A 7 -19.25 16.51 -42.49
CA ILE A 7 -17.90 16.43 -41.89
C ILE A 7 -17.89 16.91 -40.44
N ALA A 8 -18.76 17.88 -40.12
CA ALA A 8 -18.87 18.38 -38.72
C ALA A 8 -19.56 17.38 -37.77
N LEU A 9 -20.39 16.48 -38.30
CA LEU A 9 -21.10 15.47 -37.49
C LEU A 9 -20.22 14.26 -37.15
N ILE A 10 -19.18 13.99 -37.92
CA ILE A 10 -18.28 12.83 -37.74
C ILE A 10 -17.23 13.14 -36.65
N LEU A 11 -16.91 14.40 -36.40
CA LEU A 11 -15.95 14.80 -35.37
C LEU A 11 -16.50 14.78 -33.92
N LEU A 12 -17.84 14.54 -33.75
CA LEU A 12 -18.45 14.43 -32.43
C LEU A 12 -18.65 12.96 -32.00
N ALA A 13 -18.29 11.99 -32.83
CA ALA A 13 -18.41 10.58 -32.53
C ALA A 13 -17.16 10.08 -31.82
N GLY A 14 -17.22 10.16 -30.48
CA GLY A 14 -16.58 9.15 -29.65
C GLY A 14 -15.04 9.19 -29.61
N VAL A 15 -14.47 10.07 -28.81
CA VAL A 15 -13.25 9.72 -28.11
C VAL A 15 -13.63 8.55 -27.19
N PRO A 16 -13.11 7.32 -27.37
CA PRO A 16 -13.28 6.28 -26.38
C PRO A 16 -12.57 6.80 -25.13
N GLN A 17 -13.33 7.22 -24.14
CA GLN A 17 -12.83 7.42 -22.80
C GLN A 17 -12.54 6.03 -22.25
N GLY A 18 -11.46 5.42 -22.70
CA GLY A 18 -10.79 4.36 -22.00
C GLY A 18 -10.25 4.96 -20.71
N LEU A 19 -11.12 5.07 -19.71
CA LEU A 19 -10.67 5.12 -18.33
C LEU A 19 -9.78 3.89 -18.17
N PHE A 20 -8.48 4.13 -18.08
CA PHE A 20 -7.55 3.16 -17.52
C PHE A 20 -7.93 3.04 -16.04
N ALA A 21 -9.00 2.30 -15.75
CA ALA A 21 -9.22 1.75 -14.44
C ALA A 21 -8.01 0.84 -14.22
N VAL A 22 -7.05 1.30 -13.43
CA VAL A 22 -6.09 0.38 -12.79
C VAL A 22 -6.98 -0.60 -12.06
N GLU A 23 -7.08 -1.81 -12.59
CA GLU A 23 -7.88 -2.87 -11.98
C GLU A 23 -7.26 -3.17 -10.62
N ASP A 24 -7.90 -2.59 -9.62
CA ASP A 24 -7.54 -2.79 -8.23
C ASP A 24 -8.11 -4.14 -7.82
N HIS A 25 -7.29 -5.17 -7.81
CA HIS A 25 -7.67 -6.54 -7.43
C HIS A 25 -8.13 -6.67 -5.96
N LEU A 26 -8.31 -5.55 -5.27
CA LEU A 26 -8.77 -5.52 -3.89
C LEU A 26 -10.29 -5.72 -3.83
N ASN A 27 -10.75 -6.54 -2.87
CA ASN A 27 -12.16 -6.62 -2.53
C ASN A 27 -12.62 -5.37 -1.74
N GLU A 28 -13.94 -5.24 -1.49
CA GLU A 28 -14.52 -4.09 -0.81
C GLU A 28 -13.89 -3.82 0.57
N GLN A 29 -13.69 -4.88 1.36
CA GLN A 29 -13.07 -4.78 2.68
C GLN A 29 -11.62 -4.27 2.56
N GLN A 30 -10.85 -4.80 1.64
CA GLN A 30 -9.46 -4.39 1.40
C GLN A 30 -9.37 -2.95 0.88
N ARG A 31 -10.32 -2.52 0.03
CA ARG A 31 -10.41 -1.11 -0.41
C ARG A 31 -10.73 -0.17 0.74
N LEU A 32 -11.65 -0.56 1.62
CA LEU A 32 -11.90 0.18 2.86
C LEU A 32 -10.62 0.26 3.70
N GLY A 33 -9.97 -0.87 3.91
CA GLY A 33 -8.72 -0.95 4.67
C GLY A 33 -7.62 -0.07 4.11
N ARG A 34 -7.46 -0.03 2.77
CA ARG A 34 -6.51 0.86 2.11
C ARG A 34 -6.78 2.33 2.42
N ARG A 35 -8.02 2.79 2.28
CA ARG A 35 -8.37 4.19 2.58
C ARG A 35 -8.08 4.56 4.03
N LEU A 36 -8.43 3.69 4.96
CA LEU A 36 -8.19 3.92 6.39
C LEU A 36 -6.68 3.91 6.71
N PHE A 37 -5.92 3.00 6.08
CA PHE A 37 -4.47 2.95 6.18
C PHE A 37 -3.82 4.24 5.67
N GLU A 38 -4.18 4.71 4.49
CA GLU A 38 -3.67 5.94 3.89
C GLU A 38 -3.95 7.17 4.78
N GLN A 39 -5.12 7.21 5.40
CA GLN A 39 -5.52 8.31 6.28
C GLN A 39 -4.76 8.38 7.60
N SER A 40 -4.41 7.24 8.19
CA SER A 40 -3.93 7.22 9.59
C SER A 40 -2.61 6.51 9.80
N CYS A 41 -2.24 5.58 8.94
CA CYS A 41 -1.04 4.76 9.10
C CYS A 41 0.07 5.17 8.12
N GLY A 42 -0.32 5.59 6.91
CA GLY A 42 0.59 5.90 5.81
C GLY A 42 1.62 6.96 6.17
N VAL A 43 1.27 7.94 7.01
CA VAL A 43 2.19 9.01 7.47
C VAL A 43 3.46 8.47 8.13
N CYS A 44 3.38 7.32 8.78
CA CYS A 44 4.51 6.67 9.44
C CYS A 44 5.06 5.47 8.68
N HIS A 45 4.20 4.77 7.93
CA HIS A 45 4.50 3.47 7.33
C HIS A 45 4.67 3.48 5.81
N THR A 46 4.48 4.64 5.16
CA THR A 46 4.74 4.80 3.72
C THR A 46 6.07 5.51 3.53
N ARG A 47 6.91 4.98 2.63
CA ARG A 47 8.21 5.60 2.32
C ARG A 47 7.97 6.96 1.67
N PRO A 48 8.48 8.04 2.26
CA PRO A 48 8.36 9.37 1.67
C PRO A 48 9.23 9.48 0.42
N THR A 49 8.76 10.23 -0.57
CA THR A 49 9.48 10.45 -1.84
C THR A 49 10.58 11.52 -1.73
N LEU A 50 10.45 12.45 -0.78
CA LEU A 50 11.30 13.63 -0.68
C LEU A 50 12.28 13.63 0.49
N VAL A 51 12.15 12.68 1.42
CA VAL A 51 13.01 12.57 2.60
C VAL A 51 13.48 11.13 2.78
N SER A 52 14.65 10.95 3.35
CA SER A 52 15.17 9.62 3.66
C SER A 52 14.55 9.06 4.94
N GLY A 53 14.20 7.79 4.88
CA GLY A 53 13.72 7.03 6.03
C GLY A 53 12.20 7.12 6.26
N MET A 54 11.71 6.18 7.05
CA MET A 54 10.33 6.12 7.54
C MET A 54 10.34 6.22 9.06
N TYR A 55 9.28 6.80 9.61
CA TYR A 55 9.12 6.86 11.07
C TYR A 55 8.79 5.49 11.66
N GLY A 56 7.93 4.72 10.99
CA GLY A 56 7.58 3.34 11.31
C GLY A 56 8.29 2.35 10.37
N PRO A 57 8.28 1.05 10.70
CA PRO A 57 8.80 0.02 9.81
C PRO A 57 7.99 -0.07 8.53
N GLU A 58 8.63 -0.52 7.45
CA GLU A 58 7.92 -0.91 6.23
C GLU A 58 6.95 -2.06 6.53
N LEU A 59 5.72 -1.91 6.05
CA LEU A 59 4.70 -2.94 6.26
C LEU A 59 4.60 -3.87 5.06
N SER A 60 4.37 -5.15 5.34
CA SER A 60 4.24 -6.20 4.35
C SER A 60 3.24 -7.26 4.83
N ARG A 61 2.79 -8.13 3.92
CA ARG A 61 1.87 -9.23 4.22
C ARG A 61 2.42 -10.27 5.20
N VAL A 62 3.74 -10.32 5.38
CA VAL A 62 4.41 -11.29 6.26
C VAL A 62 4.80 -10.71 7.63
N ASN A 63 4.57 -9.41 7.84
CA ASN A 63 4.77 -8.83 9.16
C ASN A 63 3.98 -9.61 10.21
N LEU A 64 4.54 -9.75 11.38
CA LEU A 64 3.95 -10.53 12.50
C LEU A 64 3.61 -11.98 12.09
N GLY A 65 4.38 -12.54 11.14
CA GLY A 65 4.14 -13.89 10.62
C GLY A 65 2.87 -14.03 9.78
N GLY A 66 2.36 -12.92 9.22
CA GLY A 66 1.11 -12.88 8.47
C GLY A 66 -0.15 -13.12 9.32
N ARG A 67 -0.03 -13.07 10.64
CA ARG A 67 -1.12 -13.34 11.59
C ARG A 67 -2.03 -12.13 11.71
N GLU A 68 -3.23 -12.26 11.17
CA GLU A 68 -4.22 -11.17 11.13
C GLU A 68 -4.75 -10.82 12.53
N ASP A 69 -4.91 -11.79 13.40
CA ASP A 69 -5.32 -11.60 14.80
C ASP A 69 -4.33 -10.69 15.54
N ILE A 70 -3.04 -10.94 15.37
CA ILE A 70 -1.97 -10.13 15.96
C ILE A 70 -1.93 -8.72 15.33
N MET A 71 -2.11 -8.62 14.00
CA MET A 71 -2.18 -7.32 13.34
C MET A 71 -3.31 -6.46 13.90
N ARG A 72 -4.51 -7.04 14.09
CA ARG A 72 -5.65 -6.34 14.67
C ARG A 72 -5.36 -5.86 16.10
N GLU A 73 -4.72 -6.68 16.90
CA GLU A 73 -4.34 -6.33 18.27
C GLU A 73 -3.38 -5.14 18.30
N PHE A 74 -2.34 -5.15 17.45
CA PHE A 74 -1.40 -4.04 17.35
C PHE A 74 -2.07 -2.76 16.83
N ILE A 75 -2.96 -2.86 15.85
CA ILE A 75 -3.71 -1.70 15.33
C ILE A 75 -4.63 -1.14 16.43
N ALA A 76 -5.33 -2.01 17.15
CA ALA A 76 -6.28 -1.59 18.19
C ALA A 76 -5.57 -0.92 19.38
N ASN A 77 -4.55 -1.54 19.92
CA ASN A 77 -3.94 -1.12 21.19
C ASN A 77 -2.64 -0.32 21.01
N GLY A 78 -2.02 -0.40 19.85
CA GLY A 78 -0.76 0.30 19.58
C GLY A 78 0.43 -0.35 20.28
N THR A 79 1.51 0.41 20.34
CA THR A 79 2.77 0.06 21.02
C THR A 79 3.33 1.32 21.68
N ALA A 80 4.48 1.22 22.35
CA ALA A 80 5.14 2.38 22.93
C ALA A 80 5.47 3.50 21.91
N ARG A 81 5.54 3.19 20.60
CA ARG A 81 5.87 4.13 19.51
C ARG A 81 4.77 4.29 18.48
N MET A 82 3.72 3.52 18.52
CA MET A 82 2.60 3.55 17.60
C MET A 82 1.31 3.74 18.37
N PRO A 83 0.47 4.73 18.04
CA PRO A 83 -0.81 4.94 18.73
C PRO A 83 -1.75 3.76 18.49
N GLY A 84 -2.64 3.50 19.44
CA GLY A 84 -3.73 2.55 19.28
C GLY A 84 -4.97 3.23 18.70
N PHE A 85 -5.72 2.51 17.88
CA PHE A 85 -6.84 3.06 17.11
C PHE A 85 -8.23 2.54 17.55
N LYS A 86 -8.33 1.78 18.63
CA LYS A 86 -9.61 1.21 19.11
C LYS A 86 -10.68 2.23 19.48
N TYR A 87 -10.28 3.47 19.74
CA TYR A 87 -11.21 4.57 20.01
C TYR A 87 -11.52 5.41 18.76
N THR A 88 -10.77 5.22 17.68
CA THR A 88 -10.96 5.90 16.39
C THR A 88 -11.71 5.02 15.40
N TYR A 89 -11.44 3.74 15.40
CA TYR A 89 -11.98 2.74 14.47
C TYR A 89 -12.73 1.64 15.21
N ASN A 90 -13.85 1.22 14.64
CA ASN A 90 -14.55 0.02 15.12
C ASN A 90 -13.83 -1.27 14.68
N ALA A 91 -14.30 -2.42 15.20
CA ALA A 91 -13.68 -3.72 14.94
C ALA A 91 -13.62 -4.09 13.44
N ASP A 92 -14.67 -3.73 12.66
CA ASP A 92 -14.72 -4.03 11.23
C ASP A 92 -13.73 -3.18 10.44
N GLN A 93 -13.55 -1.92 10.83
CA GLN A 93 -12.57 -1.02 10.24
C GLN A 93 -11.13 -1.48 10.53
N ILE A 94 -10.86 -1.91 11.75
CA ILE A 94 -9.57 -2.50 12.13
C ILE A 94 -9.32 -3.79 11.34
N ALA A 95 -10.36 -4.64 11.20
CA ALA A 95 -10.27 -5.84 10.37
C ALA A 95 -10.01 -5.52 8.90
N ALA A 96 -10.62 -4.46 8.37
CA ALA A 96 -10.40 -4.00 7.01
C ALA A 96 -8.95 -3.55 6.78
N ILE A 97 -8.36 -2.80 7.73
CA ILE A 97 -6.95 -2.41 7.66
C ILE A 97 -6.06 -3.65 7.65
N ALA A 98 -6.28 -4.61 8.56
CA ALA A 98 -5.51 -5.85 8.60
C ALA A 98 -5.64 -6.65 7.30
N ALA A 99 -6.84 -6.76 6.72
CA ALA A 99 -7.09 -7.41 5.44
C ALA A 99 -6.34 -6.73 4.29
N TYR A 100 -6.25 -5.40 4.30
CA TYR A 100 -5.43 -4.66 3.32
C TYR A 100 -3.94 -4.93 3.49
N LEU A 101 -3.41 -4.93 4.71
CA LEU A 101 -2.00 -5.20 4.98
C LEU A 101 -1.56 -6.57 4.42
N LYS A 102 -2.45 -7.56 4.42
CA LYS A 102 -2.18 -8.89 3.83
C LYS A 102 -2.09 -8.88 2.30
N THR A 103 -2.50 -7.82 1.63
CA THR A 103 -2.34 -7.67 0.17
C THR A 103 -1.01 -7.03 -0.22
N LEU A 104 -0.30 -6.44 0.74
CA LEU A 104 0.97 -5.78 0.48
C LEU A 104 2.03 -6.79 0.02
N PRO A 105 2.95 -6.37 -0.86
CA PRO A 105 4.07 -7.21 -1.26
C PRO A 105 4.95 -7.56 -0.04
N PRO A 106 5.82 -8.58 -0.14
CA PRO A 106 6.89 -8.76 0.84
C PRO A 106 7.71 -7.48 0.93
N GLY A 107 7.97 -7.00 2.15
CA GLY A 107 8.81 -5.83 2.37
C GLY A 107 10.27 -6.12 2.02
N THR A 108 11.05 -5.07 1.82
CA THR A 108 12.49 -5.22 1.56
C THR A 108 13.23 -5.88 2.73
N GLN A 109 12.70 -5.75 3.94
CA GLN A 109 13.23 -6.39 5.14
C GLN A 109 12.90 -7.88 5.24
N ASP A 110 11.89 -8.34 4.49
CA ASP A 110 11.43 -9.73 4.48
C ASP A 110 12.17 -10.58 3.42
N ILE A 111 12.91 -9.93 2.52
CA ILE A 111 13.76 -10.63 1.55
C ILE A 111 14.94 -11.19 2.34
N PRO A 112 15.13 -12.53 2.36
CA PRO A 112 16.31 -13.10 2.98
C PRO A 112 17.52 -12.44 2.33
N ILE A 113 18.30 -11.69 3.10
CA ILE A 113 19.57 -11.18 2.62
C ILE A 113 20.37 -12.45 2.33
N ALA A 114 20.47 -12.84 1.06
CA ALA A 114 21.48 -13.79 0.65
C ALA A 114 22.79 -13.18 1.17
N ARG A 115 23.35 -13.80 2.22
CA ARG A 115 24.65 -13.42 2.75
C ARG A 115 25.63 -13.63 1.60
N THR A 116 25.80 -12.61 0.78
CA THR A 116 26.96 -12.56 -0.11
C THR A 116 28.15 -12.60 0.84
N PRO A 117 28.99 -13.64 0.79
CA PRO A 117 30.16 -13.68 1.64
C PRO A 117 30.92 -12.39 1.35
N MET A 118 31.07 -11.54 2.36
CA MET A 118 31.91 -10.36 2.24
C MET A 118 33.31 -10.88 1.93
N LYS A 119 33.75 -10.70 0.67
CA LYS A 119 35.12 -11.00 0.27
C LYS A 119 36.00 -10.18 1.20
N ALA A 120 36.75 -10.88 2.04
CA ALA A 120 37.73 -10.28 2.92
C ALA A 120 38.61 -9.32 2.10
N PRO A 121 38.92 -8.11 2.61
CA PRO A 121 39.85 -7.21 1.93
C PRO A 121 41.17 -7.92 1.73
N THR A 122 41.61 -7.97 0.48
CA THR A 122 42.95 -8.50 0.13
C THR A 122 43.96 -7.57 0.81
N PRO A 123 44.91 -8.11 1.63
CA PRO A 123 45.96 -7.27 2.21
C PRO A 123 46.78 -6.66 1.07
N ALA A 124 46.99 -5.35 1.18
CA ALA A 124 47.88 -4.62 0.27
C ALA A 124 49.30 -5.19 0.40
N GLN A 125 49.88 -5.60 -0.75
CA GLN A 125 51.29 -5.95 -0.87
C GLN A 125 52.13 -4.69 -1.02
#